data_7cc312999d4c47fd52800b6a37e35b6c
#
_entry.id   7cc312999d4c47fd52800b6a37e35b6c
#
_cell.length_a   1.000
_cell.length_b   1.000
_cell.length_c   1.000
_cell.angle_alpha   90.00
_cell.angle_beta   90.00
_cell.angle_gamma   90.00
#
_symmetry.space_group_name_H-M   'P 1'
#
loop_
_entity.id
_entity.type
_entity.pdbx_description
1 polymer ?
#
loop_
_entity_poly.entity_id
_entity_poly.type
_entity_poly.pdbx_seq_one_letter_code
_entity_poly.pdbx_strand_id
1 'polypeptide(L)'
;MKKVTYHRGWLTAILSIIPFFIFSLIFQFIGIGVSSALGQAGIIEFNFDTYLEAEDAMRDYLAADTIIQYFDLIGIFLLLWILMKFVDKEPFINLGFSIKGKVNDIILGMTLGLLLMAVGYSILIFLGEIKFVSFNYDLKSIVLLFLLFIAVSVVEETYVRGYVLKNLLKSFNPVVSLIISSAIFSLLHFFNPNVNYIALTELFIAGILLGVSYVYTKNLWFPIALHLSWNFF
;
A
#
# COMPACT_ATOMS: atom_id res chain seq x y z
N MET A 1 -19.88 28.47 25.76
CA MET A 1 -18.49 28.07 25.55
C MET A 1 -18.47 26.64 24.99
N LYS A 2 -18.13 26.45 23.73
CA LYS A 2 -17.90 25.10 23.16
C LYS A 2 -16.66 24.52 23.84
N LYS A 3 -16.80 23.40 24.55
CA LYS A 3 -15.64 22.62 25.05
C LYS A 3 -14.76 22.29 23.85
N VAL A 4 -13.55 22.84 23.83
CA VAL A 4 -12.51 22.43 22.88
C VAL A 4 -12.11 21.02 23.29
N THR A 5 -12.71 20.04 22.63
CA THR A 5 -12.30 18.65 22.79
C THR A 5 -10.99 18.52 22.02
N TYR A 6 -9.86 18.49 22.72
CA TYR A 6 -8.56 18.15 22.11
C TYR A 6 -8.69 16.72 21.57
N HIS A 7 -8.93 16.61 20.27
CA HIS A 7 -8.92 15.34 19.61
C HIS A 7 -7.48 14.81 19.57
N ARG A 8 -7.21 13.76 20.34
CA ARG A 8 -5.91 13.06 20.38
C ARG A 8 -5.71 12.15 19.14
N GLY A 9 -6.22 12.56 17.97
CA GLY A 9 -6.11 11.77 16.74
C GLY A 9 -4.67 11.46 16.34
N TRP A 10 -3.75 12.40 16.58
CA TRP A 10 -2.32 12.15 16.36
C TRP A 10 -1.78 10.99 17.21
N LEU A 11 -2.27 10.86 18.44
CA LEU A 11 -1.83 9.80 19.35
C LEU A 11 -2.33 8.43 18.86
N THR A 12 -3.59 8.34 18.41
CA THR A 12 -4.13 7.10 17.83
C THR A 12 -3.42 6.73 16.54
N ALA A 13 -3.08 7.71 15.69
CA ALA A 13 -2.29 7.49 14.48
C ALA A 13 -0.92 6.89 14.81
N ILE A 14 -0.17 7.47 15.75
CA ILE A 14 1.18 7.00 16.10
C ILE A 14 1.11 5.65 16.83
N LEU A 15 0.21 5.49 17.80
CA LEU A 15 0.08 4.22 18.54
C LEU A 15 -0.40 3.06 17.66
N SER A 16 -1.04 3.33 16.51
CA SER A 16 -1.44 2.28 15.58
C SER A 16 -0.27 1.63 14.83
N ILE A 17 0.91 2.27 14.81
CA ILE A 17 2.08 1.76 14.07
C ILE A 17 2.55 0.41 14.65
N ILE A 18 2.62 0.27 15.96
CA ILE A 18 3.05 -1.00 16.57
C ILE A 18 2.06 -2.14 16.28
N PRO A 19 0.74 -2.00 16.53
CA PRO A 19 -0.22 -3.02 16.12
C PRO A 19 -0.20 -3.32 14.60
N PHE A 20 0.03 -2.32 13.75
CA PHE A 20 0.17 -2.54 12.31
C PHE A 20 1.26 -3.56 12.01
N PHE A 21 2.47 -3.36 12.51
CA PHE A 21 3.57 -4.32 12.30
C PHE A 21 3.27 -5.70 12.92
N ILE A 22 2.66 -5.75 14.10
CA ILE A 22 2.33 -7.03 14.76
C ILE A 22 1.32 -7.83 13.91
N PHE A 23 0.23 -7.20 13.46
CA PHE A 23 -0.78 -7.86 12.64
C PHE A 23 -0.21 -8.26 11.28
N SER A 24 0.54 -7.37 10.63
CA SER A 24 1.21 -7.66 9.37
C SER A 24 2.12 -8.90 9.51
N LEU A 25 3.02 -8.94 10.47
CA LEU A 25 3.90 -10.08 10.71
C LEU A 25 3.11 -11.37 10.97
N ILE A 26 2.12 -11.36 11.85
CA ILE A 26 1.33 -12.55 12.17
C ILE A 26 0.67 -13.11 10.90
N PHE A 27 0.01 -12.25 10.14
CA PHE A 27 -0.74 -12.70 8.97
C PHE A 27 0.17 -13.05 7.79
N GLN A 28 1.31 -12.40 7.61
CA GLN A 28 2.32 -12.82 6.65
C GLN A 28 2.89 -14.21 7.01
N PHE A 29 3.17 -14.49 8.28
CA PHE A 29 3.57 -15.84 8.71
C PHE A 29 2.50 -16.90 8.45
N ILE A 30 1.21 -16.59 8.62
CA ILE A 30 0.12 -17.48 8.23
C ILE A 30 0.14 -17.70 6.72
N GLY A 31 0.30 -16.65 5.92
CA GLY A 31 0.43 -16.72 4.46
C GLY A 31 1.61 -17.60 4.01
N ILE A 32 2.77 -17.45 4.65
CA ILE A 32 3.96 -18.30 4.42
C ILE A 32 3.64 -19.77 4.73
N GLY A 33 2.97 -20.05 5.85
CA GLY A 33 2.54 -21.40 6.22
C GLY A 33 1.61 -22.04 5.19
N VAL A 34 0.64 -21.27 4.67
CA VAL A 34 -0.25 -21.71 3.60
C VAL A 34 0.53 -21.95 2.30
N SER A 35 1.43 -21.03 1.92
CA SER A 35 2.26 -21.19 0.73
C SER A 35 3.18 -22.41 0.83
N SER A 36 3.74 -22.68 2.02
CA SER A 36 4.53 -23.91 2.26
C SER A 36 3.69 -25.18 2.08
N ALA A 37 2.46 -25.22 2.60
CA ALA A 37 1.58 -26.36 2.43
C ALA A 37 1.19 -26.58 0.95
N LEU A 38 0.93 -25.51 0.20
CA LEU A 38 0.63 -25.59 -1.22
C LEU A 38 1.85 -25.99 -2.05
N GLY A 39 3.06 -25.55 -1.66
CA GLY A 39 4.32 -25.96 -2.27
C GLY A 39 4.59 -27.45 -2.07
N GLN A 40 4.41 -27.97 -0.84
CA GLN A 40 4.53 -29.41 -0.55
C GLN A 40 3.50 -30.26 -1.31
N ALA A 41 2.31 -29.70 -1.56
CA ALA A 41 1.28 -30.34 -2.38
C ALA A 41 1.54 -30.25 -3.90
N GLY A 42 2.60 -29.54 -4.34
CA GLY A 42 2.94 -29.34 -5.75
C GLY A 42 1.98 -28.41 -6.51
N ILE A 43 1.21 -27.57 -5.79
CA ILE A 43 0.21 -26.65 -6.39
C ILE A 43 0.89 -25.35 -6.85
N ILE A 44 1.88 -24.88 -6.10
CA ILE A 44 2.71 -23.71 -6.44
C ILE A 44 4.18 -24.06 -6.31
N GLU A 45 5.04 -23.30 -6.97
CA GLU A 45 6.49 -23.36 -6.74
C GLU A 45 6.80 -22.56 -5.47
N PHE A 46 7.11 -23.26 -4.37
CA PHE A 46 7.49 -22.65 -3.12
C PHE A 46 8.29 -23.62 -2.24
N ASN A 47 9.43 -23.15 -1.76
CA ASN A 47 10.23 -23.79 -0.72
C ASN A 47 10.66 -22.71 0.28
N PHE A 48 10.39 -22.94 1.57
CA PHE A 48 10.61 -21.94 2.61
C PHE A 48 12.08 -21.54 2.75
N ASP A 49 13.00 -22.53 2.69
CA ASP A 49 14.44 -22.25 2.90
C ASP A 49 14.99 -21.39 1.74
N THR A 50 14.67 -21.76 0.51
CA THR A 50 15.09 -20.98 -0.68
C THR A 50 14.36 -19.64 -0.80
N TYR A 51 13.13 -19.53 -0.29
CA TYR A 51 12.41 -18.26 -0.22
C TYR A 51 13.11 -17.25 0.70
N LEU A 52 13.64 -17.68 1.85
CA LEU A 52 14.38 -16.80 2.78
C LEU A 52 15.73 -16.33 2.19
N GLU A 53 16.31 -17.09 1.28
CA GLU A 53 17.58 -16.80 0.63
C GLU A 53 17.42 -16.07 -0.70
N ALA A 54 16.19 -15.92 -1.22
CA ALA A 54 15.92 -15.31 -2.50
C ALA A 54 16.30 -13.82 -2.51
N GLU A 55 17.09 -13.40 -3.50
CA GLU A 55 17.44 -11.99 -3.71
C GLU A 55 16.22 -11.16 -4.15
N ASP A 56 15.31 -11.79 -4.91
CA ASP A 56 14.06 -11.20 -5.38
C ASP A 56 12.91 -12.22 -5.24
N ALA A 57 12.36 -12.32 -4.01
CA ALA A 57 11.29 -13.25 -3.69
C ALA A 57 10.04 -13.00 -4.54
N MET A 58 9.72 -11.76 -4.86
CA MET A 58 8.56 -11.41 -5.69
C MET A 58 8.69 -11.97 -7.10
N ARG A 59 9.89 -11.95 -7.69
CA ARG A 59 10.13 -12.52 -9.02
C ARG A 59 10.10 -14.04 -8.99
N ASP A 60 10.78 -14.64 -8.01
CA ASP A 60 11.05 -16.07 -7.98
C ASP A 60 9.85 -16.85 -7.40
N TYR A 61 9.06 -16.22 -6.52
CA TYR A 61 7.95 -16.86 -5.80
C TYR A 61 6.63 -16.06 -5.87
N LEU A 62 6.35 -15.45 -7.02
CA LEU A 62 5.23 -14.52 -7.22
C LEU A 62 3.86 -15.05 -6.75
N ALA A 63 3.57 -16.35 -6.94
CA ALA A 63 2.32 -16.94 -6.48
C ALA A 63 2.24 -16.98 -4.95
N ALA A 64 3.35 -17.32 -4.28
CA ALA A 64 3.43 -17.33 -2.82
C ALA A 64 3.35 -15.91 -2.26
N ASP A 65 4.07 -14.95 -2.83
CA ASP A 65 4.01 -13.55 -2.41
C ASP A 65 2.60 -12.98 -2.57
N THR A 66 1.90 -13.33 -3.65
CA THR A 66 0.49 -12.95 -3.81
C THR A 66 -0.36 -13.50 -2.65
N ILE A 67 -0.20 -14.77 -2.30
CA ILE A 67 -0.93 -15.38 -1.18
C ILE A 67 -0.58 -14.67 0.14
N ILE A 68 0.70 -14.48 0.43
CA ILE A 68 1.19 -13.81 1.65
C ILE A 68 0.58 -12.40 1.76
N GLN A 69 0.56 -11.63 0.67
CA GLN A 69 0.02 -10.29 0.66
C GLN A 69 -1.50 -10.23 0.86
N TYR A 70 -2.25 -11.25 0.40
CA TYR A 70 -3.68 -11.34 0.70
C TYR A 70 -3.96 -11.71 2.17
N PHE A 71 -3.10 -12.52 2.80
CA PHE A 71 -3.18 -12.73 4.24
C PHE A 71 -2.85 -11.44 5.02
N ASP A 72 -1.84 -10.69 4.60
CA ASP A 72 -1.54 -9.36 5.17
C ASP A 72 -2.74 -8.42 5.05
N LEU A 73 -3.39 -8.36 3.89
CA LEU A 73 -4.62 -7.59 3.66
C LEU A 73 -5.72 -7.97 4.68
N ILE A 74 -5.95 -9.26 4.91
CA ILE A 74 -6.92 -9.74 5.90
C ILE A 74 -6.53 -9.27 7.31
N GLY A 75 -5.26 -9.38 7.67
CA GLY A 75 -4.73 -8.96 8.97
C GLY A 75 -4.90 -7.47 9.22
N ILE A 76 -4.52 -6.66 8.26
CA ILE A 76 -4.63 -5.20 8.37
C ILE A 76 -6.09 -4.74 8.37
N PHE A 77 -6.97 -5.37 7.60
CA PHE A 77 -8.41 -5.06 7.64
C PHE A 77 -9.02 -5.43 8.99
N LEU A 78 -8.62 -6.57 9.57
CA LEU A 78 -9.04 -6.95 10.92
C LEU A 78 -8.57 -5.94 11.97
N LEU A 79 -7.29 -5.54 11.93
CA LEU A 79 -6.75 -4.50 12.79
C LEU A 79 -7.54 -3.20 12.67
N LEU A 80 -7.73 -2.71 11.44
CA LEU A 80 -8.44 -1.46 11.19
C LEU A 80 -9.90 -1.53 11.60
N TRP A 81 -10.55 -2.69 11.44
CA TRP A 81 -11.90 -2.90 11.95
C TRP A 81 -11.95 -2.80 13.48
N ILE A 82 -10.96 -3.40 14.18
CA ILE A 82 -10.83 -3.30 15.64
C ILE A 82 -10.64 -1.83 16.07
N LEU A 83 -9.69 -1.14 15.45
CA LEU A 83 -9.39 0.26 15.77
C LEU A 83 -10.58 1.17 15.50
N MET A 84 -11.23 1.05 14.34
CA MET A 84 -12.41 1.85 14.00
C MET A 84 -13.58 1.59 14.95
N LYS A 85 -13.82 0.33 15.32
CA LYS A 85 -14.96 -0.04 16.17
C LYS A 85 -14.75 0.32 17.62
N PHE A 86 -13.56 0.08 18.18
CA PHE A 86 -13.34 0.17 19.63
C PHE A 86 -12.58 1.44 20.05
N VAL A 87 -11.71 1.97 19.20
CA VAL A 87 -10.91 3.18 19.49
C VAL A 87 -11.61 4.41 18.96
N ASP A 88 -11.85 4.48 17.64
CA ASP A 88 -12.47 5.63 16.99
C ASP A 88 -13.99 5.66 17.17
N LYS A 89 -14.63 4.50 17.38
CA LYS A 89 -16.09 4.32 17.48
C LYS A 89 -16.83 4.82 16.23
N GLU A 90 -16.26 4.55 15.09
CA GLU A 90 -16.76 4.92 13.76
C GLU A 90 -16.96 3.68 12.90
N PRO A 91 -17.90 3.69 11.93
CA PRO A 91 -18.04 2.63 10.93
C PRO A 91 -16.79 2.50 10.06
N PHE A 92 -16.43 1.26 9.70
CA PHE A 92 -15.27 0.97 8.84
C PHE A 92 -15.30 1.70 7.49
N ILE A 93 -16.49 1.88 6.91
CA ILE A 93 -16.69 2.61 5.64
C ILE A 93 -16.15 4.05 5.69
N ASN A 94 -16.07 4.66 6.88
CA ASN A 94 -15.55 6.01 7.08
C ASN A 94 -14.03 6.12 6.90
N LEU A 95 -13.32 5.01 6.66
CA LEU A 95 -11.94 5.03 6.17
C LEU A 95 -11.84 5.64 4.76
N GLY A 96 -12.95 5.67 4.01
CA GLY A 96 -13.00 6.25 2.67
C GLY A 96 -13.46 5.28 1.58
N PHE A 97 -14.10 4.16 1.95
CA PHE A 97 -14.55 3.12 1.01
C PHE A 97 -15.89 3.39 0.32
N SER A 98 -16.51 4.55 0.51
CA SER A 98 -17.74 4.88 -0.23
C SER A 98 -17.49 4.89 -1.74
N ILE A 99 -18.15 3.96 -2.49
CA ILE A 99 -17.93 3.78 -3.95
C ILE A 99 -18.90 4.61 -4.81
N LYS A 100 -19.97 5.13 -4.21
CA LYS A 100 -21.00 5.84 -4.96
C LYS A 100 -20.42 7.06 -5.68
N GLY A 101 -20.51 7.08 -7.00
CA GLY A 101 -20.00 8.17 -7.84
C GLY A 101 -18.47 8.22 -7.96
N LYS A 102 -17.76 7.12 -7.63
CA LYS A 102 -16.28 7.07 -7.59
C LYS A 102 -15.63 6.32 -8.76
N VAL A 103 -16.40 5.85 -9.72
CA VAL A 103 -15.86 5.17 -10.91
C VAL A 103 -14.90 6.08 -11.69
N ASN A 104 -15.23 7.36 -11.85
CA ASN A 104 -14.34 8.32 -12.50
C ASN A 104 -13.03 8.52 -11.72
N ASP A 105 -13.08 8.52 -10.38
CA ASP A 105 -11.89 8.64 -9.53
C ASP A 105 -10.96 7.44 -9.77
N ILE A 106 -11.52 6.23 -9.91
CA ILE A 106 -10.75 5.00 -10.22
C ILE A 106 -10.10 5.11 -11.61
N ILE A 107 -10.89 5.47 -12.63
CA ILE A 107 -10.39 5.62 -14.00
C ILE A 107 -9.28 6.68 -14.07
N LEU A 108 -9.49 7.82 -13.44
CA LEU A 108 -8.50 8.90 -13.38
C LEU A 108 -7.21 8.47 -12.66
N GLY A 109 -7.33 7.77 -11.53
CA GLY A 109 -6.18 7.24 -10.81
C GLY A 109 -5.38 6.27 -11.67
N MET A 110 -6.04 5.27 -12.27
CA MET A 110 -5.41 4.31 -13.19
C MET A 110 -4.72 5.00 -14.38
N THR A 111 -5.39 5.94 -15.00
CA THR A 111 -4.85 6.67 -16.16
C THR A 111 -3.65 7.52 -15.77
N LEU A 112 -3.72 8.23 -14.65
CA LEU A 112 -2.62 9.07 -14.19
C LEU A 112 -1.38 8.23 -13.83
N GLY A 113 -1.54 7.09 -13.13
CA GLY A 113 -0.43 6.19 -12.82
C GLY A 113 0.25 5.65 -14.08
N LEU A 114 -0.54 5.16 -15.04
CA LEU A 114 -0.03 4.70 -16.34
C LEU A 114 0.75 5.82 -17.07
N LEU A 115 0.22 7.04 -17.10
CA LEU A 115 0.89 8.17 -17.76
C LEU A 115 2.19 8.55 -17.06
N LEU A 116 2.22 8.57 -15.73
CA LEU A 116 3.44 8.85 -14.97
C LEU A 116 4.53 7.82 -15.26
N MET A 117 4.19 6.54 -15.28
CA MET A 117 5.13 5.46 -15.60
C MET A 117 5.59 5.52 -17.06
N ALA A 118 4.68 5.76 -18.01
CA ALA A 118 5.02 5.89 -19.42
C ALA A 118 5.96 7.09 -19.68
N VAL A 119 5.72 8.23 -19.02
CA VAL A 119 6.60 9.41 -19.12
C VAL A 119 7.97 9.12 -18.49
N GLY A 120 8.02 8.54 -17.29
CA GLY A 120 9.27 8.17 -16.61
C GLY A 120 10.10 7.21 -17.47
N TYR A 121 9.49 6.15 -17.98
CA TYR A 121 10.13 5.18 -18.87
C TYR A 121 10.68 5.85 -20.16
N SER A 122 9.88 6.73 -20.77
CA SER A 122 10.29 7.46 -21.98
C SER A 122 11.49 8.38 -21.72
N ILE A 123 11.53 9.06 -20.57
CA ILE A 123 12.67 9.89 -20.17
C ILE A 123 13.92 9.04 -19.98
N LEU A 124 13.84 7.90 -19.30
CA LEU A 124 14.99 7.02 -19.07
C LEU A 124 15.56 6.45 -20.39
N ILE A 125 14.67 6.10 -21.34
CA ILE A 125 15.11 5.70 -22.70
C ILE A 125 15.82 6.87 -23.41
N PHE A 126 15.23 8.08 -23.36
CA PHE A 126 15.80 9.26 -24.01
C PHE A 126 17.17 9.63 -23.44
N LEU A 127 17.37 9.47 -22.15
CA LEU A 127 18.66 9.70 -21.46
C LEU A 127 19.66 8.56 -21.70
N GLY A 128 19.25 7.42 -22.27
CA GLY A 128 20.10 6.27 -22.51
C GLY A 128 20.38 5.42 -21.27
N GLU A 129 19.68 5.66 -20.16
CA GLU A 129 19.84 4.92 -18.90
C GLU A 129 19.27 3.50 -19.00
N ILE A 130 18.24 3.30 -19.81
CA ILE A 130 17.65 1.99 -20.10
C ILE A 130 17.50 1.77 -21.61
N LYS A 131 17.44 0.50 -22.01
CA LYS A 131 17.19 0.10 -23.40
C LYS A 131 16.05 -0.91 -23.45
N PHE A 132 15.15 -0.73 -24.40
CA PHE A 132 14.16 -1.78 -24.69
C PHE A 132 14.87 -2.99 -25.29
N VAL A 133 14.71 -4.16 -24.69
CA VAL A 133 15.36 -5.40 -25.15
C VAL A 133 14.37 -6.28 -25.91
N SER A 134 13.27 -6.65 -25.26
CA SER A 134 12.25 -7.50 -25.85
C SER A 134 10.96 -7.43 -25.03
N PHE A 135 9.87 -7.88 -25.62
CA PHE A 135 8.60 -8.07 -24.93
C PHE A 135 8.50 -9.54 -24.51
N ASN A 136 8.55 -9.81 -23.24
CA ASN A 136 8.29 -11.15 -22.71
C ASN A 136 6.87 -11.15 -22.08
N TYR A 137 5.98 -11.94 -22.67
CA TYR A 137 4.59 -11.99 -22.27
C TYR A 137 4.28 -13.33 -21.57
N ASP A 138 4.06 -13.26 -20.28
CA ASP A 138 3.51 -14.37 -19.50
C ASP A 138 2.22 -13.94 -18.80
N LEU A 139 1.08 -14.44 -19.29
CA LEU A 139 -0.24 -14.06 -18.78
C LEU A 139 -0.41 -14.41 -17.30
N LYS A 140 0.15 -15.56 -16.86
CA LYS A 140 0.07 -15.97 -15.44
C LYS A 140 0.75 -14.95 -14.54
N SER A 141 1.97 -14.57 -14.86
CA SER A 141 2.72 -13.57 -14.09
C SER A 141 2.04 -12.19 -14.12
N ILE A 142 1.51 -11.75 -15.25
CA ILE A 142 0.78 -10.48 -15.35
C ILE A 142 -0.45 -10.47 -14.44
N VAL A 143 -1.24 -11.55 -14.43
CA VAL A 143 -2.43 -11.66 -13.57
C VAL A 143 -2.02 -11.69 -12.10
N LEU A 144 -1.00 -12.46 -11.74
CA LEU A 144 -0.51 -12.53 -10.35
C LEU A 144 0.04 -11.19 -9.86
N LEU A 145 0.84 -10.50 -10.66
CA LEU A 145 1.34 -9.15 -10.35
C LEU A 145 0.19 -8.16 -10.16
N PHE A 146 -0.81 -8.20 -11.01
CA PHE A 146 -1.98 -7.33 -10.88
C PHE A 146 -2.73 -7.60 -9.57
N LEU A 147 -2.96 -8.88 -9.23
CA LEU A 147 -3.58 -9.28 -7.96
C LEU A 147 -2.72 -8.87 -6.75
N LEU A 148 -1.41 -9.09 -6.82
CA LEU A 148 -0.46 -8.69 -5.77
C LEU A 148 -0.58 -7.19 -5.50
N PHE A 149 -0.47 -6.36 -6.53
CA PHE A 149 -0.48 -4.91 -6.37
C PHE A 149 -1.85 -4.34 -6.01
N ILE A 150 -2.96 -5.04 -6.32
CA ILE A 150 -4.26 -4.71 -5.72
C ILE A 150 -4.17 -4.82 -4.19
N ALA A 151 -3.67 -5.94 -3.67
CA ALA A 151 -3.59 -6.14 -2.22
C ALA A 151 -2.65 -5.10 -1.58
N VAL A 152 -1.46 -4.89 -2.14
CA VAL A 152 -0.49 -3.88 -1.67
C VAL A 152 -1.12 -2.49 -1.61
N SER A 153 -1.66 -1.99 -2.73
CA SER A 153 -2.23 -0.65 -2.79
C SER A 153 -3.42 -0.47 -1.85
N VAL A 154 -4.27 -1.50 -1.71
CA VAL A 154 -5.40 -1.46 -0.79
C VAL A 154 -4.94 -1.43 0.67
N VAL A 155 -3.97 -2.26 1.06
CA VAL A 155 -3.41 -2.28 2.43
C VAL A 155 -2.81 -0.93 2.78
N GLU A 156 -1.89 -0.45 1.96
CA GLU A 156 -1.12 0.75 2.26
C GLU A 156 -1.97 2.02 2.27
N GLU A 157 -2.85 2.18 1.27
CA GLU A 157 -3.72 3.36 1.22
C GLU A 157 -4.77 3.34 2.34
N THR A 158 -5.31 2.17 2.68
CA THR A 158 -6.28 2.07 3.77
C THR A 158 -5.65 2.40 5.11
N TYR A 159 -4.45 1.90 5.37
CA TYR A 159 -3.74 2.18 6.61
C TYR A 159 -3.26 3.64 6.65
N VAL A 160 -2.48 4.07 5.66
CA VAL A 160 -1.81 5.38 5.72
C VAL A 160 -2.78 6.54 5.49
N ARG A 161 -3.67 6.46 4.49
CA ARG A 161 -4.62 7.55 4.19
C ARG A 161 -5.92 7.36 4.95
N GLY A 162 -6.50 6.17 4.90
CA GLY A 162 -7.77 5.86 5.55
C GLY A 162 -7.71 5.96 7.06
N TYR A 163 -6.62 5.56 7.71
CA TYR A 163 -6.51 5.58 9.16
C TYR A 163 -5.55 6.66 9.69
N VAL A 164 -4.26 6.62 9.34
CA VAL A 164 -3.24 7.54 9.89
C VAL A 164 -3.56 8.98 9.51
N LEU A 165 -3.64 9.31 8.21
CA LEU A 165 -3.91 10.68 7.75
C LEU A 165 -5.27 11.18 8.25
N LYS A 166 -6.31 10.35 8.21
CA LYS A 166 -7.64 10.67 8.77
C LYS A 166 -7.56 11.11 10.24
N ASN A 167 -6.81 10.37 11.06
CA ASN A 167 -6.67 10.69 12.48
C ASN A 167 -5.79 11.91 12.73
N LEU A 168 -4.71 12.10 11.94
CA LEU A 168 -3.89 13.31 11.99
C LEU A 168 -4.72 14.57 11.67
N LEU A 169 -5.62 14.51 10.69
CA LEU A 169 -6.52 15.62 10.33
C LEU A 169 -7.50 16.02 11.45
N LYS A 170 -7.71 15.17 12.46
CA LYS A 170 -8.49 15.54 13.67
C LYS A 170 -7.67 16.43 14.62
N SER A 171 -6.33 16.45 14.49
CA SER A 171 -5.43 17.15 15.42
C SER A 171 -4.63 18.30 14.79
N PHE A 172 -4.31 18.20 13.51
CA PHE A 172 -3.48 19.16 12.80
C PHE A 172 -4.20 19.72 11.57
N ASN A 173 -3.68 20.82 11.04
CA ASN A 173 -4.14 21.34 9.75
C ASN A 173 -3.77 20.36 8.60
N PRO A 174 -4.42 20.50 7.43
CA PRO A 174 -4.24 19.57 6.32
C PRO A 174 -2.80 19.43 5.84
N VAL A 175 -2.02 20.51 5.81
CA VAL A 175 -0.63 20.51 5.33
C VAL A 175 0.26 19.71 6.28
N VAL A 176 0.19 20.00 7.58
CA VAL A 176 0.97 19.27 8.60
C VAL A 176 0.58 17.80 8.63
N SER A 177 -0.72 17.48 8.57
CA SER A 177 -1.20 16.10 8.54
C SER A 177 -0.67 15.33 7.34
N LEU A 178 -0.66 15.97 6.17
CA LEU A 178 -0.17 15.39 4.93
C LEU A 178 1.34 15.12 5.02
N ILE A 179 2.13 16.08 5.50
CA ILE A 179 3.59 15.93 5.66
C ILE A 179 3.91 14.78 6.61
N ILE A 180 3.26 14.73 7.80
CA ILE A 180 3.50 13.66 8.77
C ILE A 180 3.09 12.29 8.19
N SER A 181 1.92 12.18 7.55
CA SER A 181 1.46 10.94 6.92
C SER A 181 2.40 10.48 5.82
N SER A 182 2.93 11.39 5.00
CA SER A 182 3.88 11.06 3.93
C SER A 182 5.24 10.63 4.48
N ALA A 183 5.68 11.24 5.58
CA ALA A 183 6.89 10.79 6.28
C ALA A 183 6.72 9.39 6.87
N ILE A 184 5.56 9.09 7.48
CA ILE A 184 5.25 7.74 7.97
C ILE A 184 5.24 6.76 6.80
N PHE A 185 4.59 7.09 5.68
CA PHE A 185 4.58 6.25 4.47
C PHE A 185 5.99 5.91 3.99
N SER A 186 6.86 6.90 3.85
CA SER A 186 8.26 6.69 3.46
C SER A 186 9.02 5.83 4.48
N LEU A 187 8.85 6.09 5.79
CA LEU A 187 9.54 5.34 6.84
C LEU A 187 9.08 3.88 6.97
N LEU A 188 7.84 3.55 6.62
CA LEU A 188 7.37 2.17 6.57
C LEU A 188 8.15 1.31 5.56
N HIS A 189 8.77 1.95 4.56
CA HIS A 189 9.60 1.29 3.54
C HIS A 189 11.10 1.26 3.89
N PHE A 190 11.49 1.82 5.04
CA PHE A 190 12.91 1.95 5.41
C PHE A 190 13.67 0.63 5.45
N PHE A 191 13.00 -0.46 5.81
CA PHE A 191 13.59 -1.80 5.91
C PHE A 191 13.47 -2.61 4.61
N ASN A 192 12.90 -2.05 3.54
CA ASN A 192 12.84 -2.75 2.26
C ASN A 192 14.25 -2.90 1.66
N PRO A 193 14.54 -4.01 0.96
CA PRO A 193 15.80 -4.19 0.26
C PRO A 193 16.10 -3.02 -0.69
N ASN A 194 17.38 -2.65 -0.80
CA ASN A 194 17.88 -1.63 -1.72
C ASN A 194 17.32 -0.21 -1.53
N VAL A 195 16.58 0.07 -0.45
CA VAL A 195 16.10 1.44 -0.16
C VAL A 195 17.25 2.29 0.34
N ASN A 196 17.44 3.44 -0.34
CA ASN A 196 18.41 4.48 0.02
C ASN A 196 17.70 5.82 0.26
N TYR A 197 18.46 6.87 0.56
CA TYR A 197 17.88 8.20 0.85
C TYR A 197 17.10 8.81 -0.34
N ILE A 198 17.49 8.48 -1.58
CA ILE A 198 16.79 8.95 -2.78
C ILE A 198 15.42 8.26 -2.84
N ALA A 199 15.40 6.93 -2.73
CA ALA A 199 14.15 6.16 -2.69
C ALA A 199 13.20 6.62 -1.56
N LEU A 200 13.73 6.90 -0.35
CA LEU A 200 12.92 7.45 0.74
C LEU A 200 12.34 8.83 0.40
N THR A 201 13.10 9.68 -0.30
CA THR A 201 12.61 10.98 -0.74
C THR A 201 11.52 10.85 -1.80
N GLU A 202 11.68 9.93 -2.74
CA GLU A 202 10.68 9.60 -3.77
C GLU A 202 9.40 9.07 -3.13
N LEU A 203 9.50 8.14 -2.17
CA LEU A 203 8.38 7.62 -1.41
C LEU A 203 7.66 8.71 -0.59
N PHE A 204 8.40 9.67 -0.03
CA PHE A 204 7.81 10.81 0.65
C PHE A 204 7.00 11.70 -0.32
N ILE A 205 7.54 11.99 -1.50
CA ILE A 205 6.86 12.77 -2.55
C ILE A 205 5.62 12.01 -3.06
N ALA A 206 5.74 10.69 -3.31
CA ALA A 206 4.62 9.83 -3.66
C ALA A 206 3.56 9.84 -2.54
N GLY A 207 4.01 9.84 -1.29
CA GLY A 207 3.16 9.98 -0.11
C GLY A 207 2.30 11.24 -0.14
N ILE A 208 2.89 12.38 -0.51
CA ILE A 208 2.17 13.65 -0.70
C ILE A 208 1.16 13.52 -1.84
N LEU A 209 1.59 13.05 -3.02
CA LEU A 209 0.75 12.92 -4.20
C LEU A 209 -0.50 12.08 -3.93
N LEU A 210 -0.33 10.90 -3.35
CA LEU A 210 -1.41 9.99 -3.00
C LEU A 210 -2.31 10.59 -1.90
N GLY A 211 -1.73 11.26 -0.90
CA GLY A 211 -2.45 11.81 0.24
C GLY A 211 -3.27 13.07 -0.08
N VAL A 212 -2.84 13.90 -1.03
CA VAL A 212 -3.55 15.14 -1.41
C VAL A 212 -5.00 14.86 -1.78
N SER A 213 -5.23 13.84 -2.63
CA SER A 213 -6.60 13.49 -3.06
C SER A 213 -7.49 13.12 -1.87
N TYR A 214 -6.95 12.36 -0.90
CA TYR A 214 -7.68 11.98 0.31
C TYR A 214 -7.98 13.18 1.21
N VAL A 215 -7.07 14.14 1.31
CA VAL A 215 -7.31 15.38 2.11
C VAL A 215 -8.59 16.09 1.65
N TYR A 216 -8.82 16.17 0.33
CA TYR A 216 -9.99 16.85 -0.23
C TYR A 216 -11.24 15.97 -0.32
N THR A 217 -11.09 14.70 -0.67
CA THR A 217 -12.24 13.83 -1.00
C THR A 217 -12.69 12.97 0.17
N LYS A 218 -11.80 12.70 1.15
CA LYS A 218 -12.00 11.69 2.21
C LYS A 218 -12.36 10.30 1.65
N ASN A 219 -11.80 9.98 0.47
CA ASN A 219 -12.11 8.76 -0.27
C ASN A 219 -10.83 8.10 -0.78
N LEU A 220 -10.81 6.76 -0.77
CA LEU A 220 -9.63 5.96 -1.06
C LEU A 220 -9.54 5.49 -2.52
N TRP A 221 -10.61 5.56 -3.30
CA TRP A 221 -10.62 4.91 -4.63
C TRP A 221 -9.65 5.53 -5.62
N PHE A 222 -9.46 6.85 -5.60
CA PHE A 222 -8.45 7.50 -6.43
C PHE A 222 -7.01 7.13 -6.02
N PRO A 223 -6.58 7.28 -4.74
CA PRO A 223 -5.22 6.94 -4.36
C PRO A 223 -4.93 5.45 -4.48
N ILE A 224 -5.89 4.54 -4.21
CA ILE A 224 -5.72 3.10 -4.45
C ILE A 224 -5.48 2.84 -5.95
N ALA A 225 -6.29 3.42 -6.84
CA ALA A 225 -6.16 3.21 -8.27
C ALA A 225 -4.84 3.78 -8.83
N LEU A 226 -4.44 4.98 -8.37
CA LEU A 226 -3.18 5.59 -8.75
C LEU A 226 -1.98 4.75 -8.29
N HIS A 227 -2.00 4.29 -7.05
CA HIS A 227 -0.95 3.47 -6.47
C HIS A 227 -0.85 2.11 -7.16
N LEU A 228 -1.99 1.42 -7.37
CA LEU A 228 -2.05 0.18 -8.14
C LEU A 228 -1.43 0.35 -9.53
N SER A 229 -1.83 1.39 -10.25
CA SER A 229 -1.35 1.66 -11.60
C SER A 229 0.15 1.96 -11.63
N TRP A 230 0.64 2.73 -10.67
CA TRP A 230 2.06 3.04 -10.52
C TRP A 230 2.91 1.78 -10.31
N ASN A 231 2.46 0.87 -9.44
CA ASN A 231 3.21 -0.36 -9.14
C ASN A 231 3.14 -1.40 -10.27
N PHE A 232 2.03 -1.40 -11.05
CA PHE A 232 1.78 -2.42 -12.06
C PHE A 232 2.44 -2.11 -13.41
N PHE A 233 2.55 -0.84 -13.81
CA PHE A 233 3.14 -0.39 -15.07
C PHE A 233 4.57 0.13 -14.90
#